data_620737180bdd43e5be41797eb7465ce0
#
_entry.id   620737180bdd43e5be41797eb7465ce0
#
_cell.length_a   1.000
_cell.length_b   1.000
_cell.length_c   1.000
_cell.angle_alpha   90.00
_cell.angle_beta   90.00
_cell.angle_gamma   90.00
#
_symmetry.space_group_name_H-M   'P 1'
#
loop_
_entity.id
_entity.type
_entity.pdbx_description
1 polymer ?
#
loop_
_entity_poly.entity_id
_entity_poly.type
_entity_poly.pdbx_seq_one_letter_code
_entity_poly.pdbx_strand_id
1 'polypeptide(L)'
;MKEKIILRDKLVGIALQWQVHFGVAPSITSSISEYDAAMLVGMSEKEYSDYMRDKTAVAKGTDFVYKNIKYQVKANRPSGKKGSVVTMVPKASNYEGDRLVWILYDKNYVMQEAWEWHVEDYRMAFENKKRLSPKDYRKGHCLYHIAKHVLDLEEASL
;
A
#
# COMPACT_ATOMS: atom_id res chain seq x y z
N MET A 1 3.45 8.56 -28.42
CA MET A 1 2.76 7.45 -27.72
C MET A 1 1.76 8.06 -26.74
N LYS A 2 0.48 7.72 -26.87
CA LYS A 2 -0.51 8.17 -25.86
C LYS A 2 -0.13 7.48 -24.54
N GLU A 3 0.13 8.26 -23.49
CA GLU A 3 0.29 7.70 -22.14
C GLU A 3 -0.95 6.87 -21.81
N LYS A 4 -0.72 5.61 -21.49
CA LYS A 4 -1.79 4.74 -21.03
C LYS A 4 -2.16 5.18 -19.62
N ILE A 5 -3.27 5.91 -19.49
CA ILE A 5 -3.80 6.25 -18.17
C ILE A 5 -4.22 4.94 -17.51
N ILE A 6 -3.50 4.54 -16.46
CA ILE A 6 -3.80 3.33 -15.74
C ILE A 6 -5.12 3.46 -14.96
N LEU A 7 -5.84 2.36 -14.85
CA LEU A 7 -7.15 2.33 -14.20
C LEU A 7 -7.08 2.77 -12.72
N ARG A 8 -5.96 2.46 -12.06
CA ARG A 8 -5.67 2.92 -10.69
C ARG A 8 -5.80 4.43 -10.57
N ASP A 9 -5.17 5.19 -11.46
CA ASP A 9 -5.18 6.66 -11.41
C ASP A 9 -6.56 7.24 -11.73
N LYS A 10 -7.31 6.60 -12.62
CA LYS A 10 -8.70 6.97 -12.88
C LYS A 10 -9.59 6.81 -11.64
N LEU A 11 -9.44 5.71 -10.93
CA LEU A 11 -10.20 5.45 -9.70
C LEU A 11 -9.87 6.49 -8.63
N VAL A 12 -8.59 6.81 -8.45
CA VAL A 12 -8.15 7.87 -7.53
C VAL A 12 -8.74 9.22 -7.93
N GLY A 13 -8.69 9.57 -9.20
CA GLY A 13 -9.25 10.84 -9.70
C GLY A 13 -10.74 10.98 -9.39
N ILE A 14 -11.51 9.92 -9.59
CA ILE A 14 -12.94 9.88 -9.27
C ILE A 14 -13.17 10.00 -7.75
N ALA A 15 -12.39 9.31 -6.95
CA ALA A 15 -12.51 9.38 -5.49
C ALA A 15 -12.22 10.78 -4.95
N LEU A 16 -11.23 11.47 -5.50
CA LEU A 16 -10.89 12.84 -5.11
C LEU A 16 -11.98 13.83 -5.53
N GLN A 17 -12.56 13.68 -6.73
CA GLN A 17 -13.70 14.47 -7.17
C GLN A 17 -14.91 14.25 -6.26
N TRP A 18 -15.18 13.02 -5.90
CA TRP A 18 -16.24 12.67 -4.97
C TRP A 18 -16.04 13.35 -3.60
N GLN A 19 -14.83 13.32 -3.08
CA GLN A 19 -14.52 13.97 -1.80
C GLN A 19 -14.72 15.49 -1.86
N VAL A 20 -14.30 16.14 -2.93
CA VAL A 20 -14.53 17.58 -3.12
C VAL A 20 -16.03 17.89 -3.09
N HIS A 21 -16.84 17.06 -3.72
CA HIS A 21 -18.28 17.28 -3.86
C HIS A 21 -19.07 16.92 -2.59
N PHE A 22 -18.74 15.78 -1.96
CA PHE A 22 -19.50 15.24 -0.83
C PHE A 22 -18.79 15.35 0.53
N GLY A 23 -17.56 15.83 0.58
CA GLY A 23 -16.80 16.03 1.82
C GLY A 23 -16.05 14.80 2.34
N VAL A 24 -16.33 13.62 1.83
CA VAL A 24 -15.69 12.36 2.24
C VAL A 24 -15.35 11.53 1.01
N ALA A 25 -14.14 10.98 0.95
CA ALA A 25 -13.75 10.06 -0.12
C ALA A 25 -14.39 8.67 0.08
N PRO A 26 -14.72 7.95 -1.01
CA PRO A 26 -15.11 6.56 -0.90
C PRO A 26 -13.95 5.70 -0.41
N SER A 27 -14.27 4.54 0.18
CA SER A 27 -13.28 3.62 0.77
C SER A 27 -12.57 2.79 -0.31
N ILE A 28 -11.58 3.38 -0.96
CA ILE A 28 -10.80 2.72 -2.01
C ILE A 28 -9.36 2.36 -1.60
N THR A 29 -8.94 2.73 -0.38
CA THR A 29 -7.55 2.57 0.07
C THR A 29 -7.06 1.13 -0.03
N SER A 30 -7.88 0.15 0.36
CA SER A 30 -7.50 -1.27 0.26
C SER A 30 -7.24 -1.69 -1.18
N SER A 31 -8.13 -1.38 -2.11
CA SER A 31 -7.98 -1.75 -3.52
C SER A 31 -6.74 -1.10 -4.15
N ILE A 32 -6.53 0.18 -3.87
CA ILE A 32 -5.37 0.93 -4.38
C ILE A 32 -4.06 0.38 -3.81
N SER A 33 -4.01 0.13 -2.50
CA SER A 33 -2.78 -0.34 -1.85
C SER A 33 -2.41 -1.78 -2.22
N GLU A 34 -3.36 -2.66 -2.40
CA GLU A 34 -3.11 -4.02 -2.86
C GLU A 34 -2.51 -4.02 -4.28
N TYR A 35 -3.07 -3.22 -5.18
CA TYR A 35 -2.52 -3.03 -6.52
C TYR A 35 -1.11 -2.42 -6.46
N ASP A 36 -0.93 -1.32 -5.72
CA ASP A 36 0.36 -0.64 -5.62
C ASP A 36 1.45 -1.54 -5.01
N ALA A 37 1.11 -2.31 -3.98
CA ALA A 37 2.04 -3.28 -3.38
C ALA A 37 2.46 -4.36 -4.38
N ALA A 38 1.50 -4.90 -5.14
CA ALA A 38 1.79 -5.89 -6.18
C ALA A 38 2.76 -5.35 -7.23
N MET A 39 2.55 -4.11 -7.70
CA MET A 39 3.45 -3.47 -8.66
C MET A 39 4.84 -3.21 -8.06
N LEU A 40 4.92 -2.81 -6.80
CA LEU A 40 6.19 -2.56 -6.09
C LEU A 40 7.06 -3.81 -5.99
N VAL A 41 6.46 -4.97 -5.76
CA VAL A 41 7.22 -6.23 -5.63
C VAL A 41 7.56 -6.85 -6.98
N GLY A 42 7.14 -6.25 -8.10
CA GLY A 42 7.52 -6.64 -9.45
C GLY A 42 6.47 -7.40 -10.25
N MET A 43 5.26 -7.52 -9.72
CA MET A 43 4.14 -8.14 -10.44
C MET A 43 3.71 -7.26 -11.62
N SER A 44 3.43 -7.84 -12.77
CA SER A 44 2.84 -7.09 -13.90
C SER A 44 1.34 -6.89 -13.70
N GLU A 45 0.76 -5.90 -14.40
CA GLU A 45 -0.69 -5.71 -14.38
C GLU A 45 -1.44 -6.96 -14.86
N LYS A 46 -0.91 -7.65 -15.88
CA LYS A 46 -1.50 -8.90 -16.38
C LYS A 46 -1.47 -9.99 -15.31
N GLU A 47 -0.33 -10.19 -14.65
CA GLU A 47 -0.20 -11.17 -13.57
C GLU A 47 -1.15 -10.86 -12.42
N TYR A 48 -1.26 -9.60 -12.02
CA TYR A 48 -2.19 -9.16 -10.99
C TYR A 48 -3.65 -9.40 -11.40
N SER A 49 -4.01 -9.04 -12.63
CA SER A 49 -5.35 -9.26 -13.18
C SER A 49 -5.71 -10.74 -13.21
N ASP A 50 -4.81 -11.59 -13.71
CA ASP A 50 -5.02 -13.03 -13.76
C ASP A 50 -5.20 -13.62 -12.35
N TYR A 51 -4.36 -13.21 -11.41
CA TYR A 51 -4.48 -13.64 -10.02
C TYR A 51 -5.82 -13.23 -9.41
N MET A 52 -6.23 -11.98 -9.57
CA MET A 52 -7.48 -11.47 -8.99
C MET A 52 -8.73 -12.11 -9.58
N ARG A 53 -8.71 -12.48 -10.86
CA ARG A 53 -9.82 -13.21 -11.50
C ARG A 53 -9.96 -14.63 -11.00
N ASP A 54 -8.84 -15.31 -10.75
CA ASP A 54 -8.81 -16.71 -10.33
C ASP A 54 -8.88 -16.85 -8.81
N LYS A 55 -8.77 -15.74 -8.08
CA LYS A 55 -8.80 -15.71 -6.62
C LYS A 55 -10.13 -16.22 -6.10
N THR A 56 -10.10 -17.34 -5.38
CA THR A 56 -11.24 -17.77 -4.59
C THR A 56 -11.45 -16.80 -3.42
N ALA A 57 -12.69 -16.49 -3.11
CA ALA A 57 -13.10 -15.33 -2.32
C ALA A 57 -12.52 -15.20 -0.90
N VAL A 58 -11.76 -16.18 -0.38
CA VAL A 58 -11.29 -16.13 1.02
C VAL A 58 -9.94 -16.83 1.20
N ALA A 59 -8.85 -16.16 0.84
CA ALA A 59 -7.56 -16.50 1.42
C ALA A 59 -7.31 -15.54 2.61
N LYS A 60 -7.57 -15.97 3.82
CA LYS A 60 -7.31 -15.17 5.03
C LYS A 60 -5.82 -14.78 5.10
N GLY A 61 -5.55 -13.50 5.32
CA GLY A 61 -4.19 -13.00 5.47
C GLY A 61 -3.37 -12.99 4.18
N THR A 62 -4.01 -13.17 3.01
CA THR A 62 -3.35 -13.11 1.71
C THR A 62 -4.14 -12.24 0.77
N ASP A 63 -3.57 -11.10 0.39
CA ASP A 63 -4.17 -10.18 -0.57
C ASP A 63 -3.75 -10.52 -2.01
N PHE A 64 -2.51 -10.95 -2.20
CA PHE A 64 -2.04 -11.51 -3.46
C PHE A 64 -0.86 -12.47 -3.25
N VAL A 65 -0.59 -13.29 -4.27
CA VAL A 65 0.55 -14.20 -4.31
C VAL A 65 1.41 -13.88 -5.53
N TYR A 66 2.70 -13.75 -5.31
CA TYR A 66 3.68 -13.53 -6.37
C TYR A 66 4.92 -14.38 -6.11
N LYS A 67 5.34 -15.17 -7.12
CA LYS A 67 6.49 -16.11 -7.02
C LYS A 67 6.41 -17.01 -5.79
N ASN A 68 5.24 -17.56 -5.52
CA ASN A 68 4.93 -18.39 -4.36
C ASN A 68 5.04 -17.68 -2.99
N ILE A 69 5.17 -16.38 -2.97
CA ILE A 69 5.19 -15.58 -1.75
C ILE A 69 3.80 -14.98 -1.53
N LYS A 70 3.23 -15.22 -0.35
CA LYS A 70 1.92 -14.70 0.06
C LYS A 70 2.09 -13.35 0.74
N TYR A 71 1.47 -12.33 0.18
CA TYR A 71 1.54 -10.95 0.68
C TYR A 71 0.24 -10.53 1.35
N GLN A 72 0.38 -9.89 2.51
CA GLN A 72 -0.67 -9.13 3.16
C GLN A 72 -0.34 -7.64 3.06
N VAL A 73 -1.32 -6.81 2.76
CA VAL A 73 -1.13 -5.36 2.58
C VAL A 73 -1.92 -4.59 3.62
N LYS A 74 -1.28 -3.62 4.23
CA LYS A 74 -1.89 -2.62 5.09
C LYS A 74 -1.53 -1.23 4.56
N ALA A 75 -2.44 -0.28 4.70
CA ALA A 75 -2.20 1.06 4.20
C ALA A 75 -2.92 2.11 5.04
N ASN A 76 -2.37 3.32 4.99
CA ASN A 76 -2.98 4.51 5.55
C ASN A 76 -3.02 5.63 4.52
N ARG A 77 -4.13 6.32 4.51
CA ARG A 77 -4.28 7.60 3.83
C ARG A 77 -4.86 8.61 4.83
N PRO A 78 -4.26 9.80 5.01
CA PRO A 78 -4.88 10.82 5.84
C PRO A 78 -6.22 11.24 5.24
N SER A 79 -7.16 11.66 6.08
CA SER A 79 -8.55 11.95 5.66
C SER A 79 -8.70 13.05 4.61
N GLY A 80 -7.65 13.86 4.42
CA GLY A 80 -7.68 15.03 3.55
C GLY A 80 -8.23 16.29 4.20
N LYS A 81 -8.72 16.20 5.42
CA LYS A 81 -9.10 17.36 6.22
C LYS A 81 -7.85 18.09 6.69
N LYS A 82 -7.94 19.43 6.82
CA LYS A 82 -6.83 20.27 7.28
C LYS A 82 -6.29 19.76 8.62
N GLY A 83 -4.96 19.56 8.71
CA GLY A 83 -4.29 19.08 9.90
C GLY A 83 -4.36 17.57 10.15
N SER A 84 -4.99 16.81 9.26
CA SER A 84 -5.04 15.35 9.38
C SER A 84 -3.66 14.75 9.14
N VAL A 85 -3.18 13.98 10.11
CA VAL A 85 -1.92 13.22 10.04
C VAL A 85 -2.15 11.79 10.50
N VAL A 86 -1.37 10.86 9.98
CA VAL A 86 -1.41 9.45 10.38
C VAL A 86 -0.52 9.25 11.61
N THR A 87 -1.12 8.95 12.74
CA THR A 87 -0.42 8.69 14.00
C THR A 87 -0.47 7.23 14.42
N MET A 88 -1.53 6.53 14.05
CA MET A 88 -1.70 5.09 14.28
C MET A 88 -1.87 4.36 12.95
N VAL A 89 -1.35 3.16 12.89
CA VAL A 89 -1.40 2.31 11.70
C VAL A 89 -2.07 0.98 12.02
N PRO A 90 -2.69 0.31 11.02
CA PRO A 90 -3.31 -0.98 11.25
C PRO A 90 -2.28 -2.01 11.71
N LYS A 91 -2.66 -2.83 12.68
CA LYS A 91 -1.89 -4.00 13.08
C LYS A 91 -2.51 -5.24 12.44
N ALA A 92 -1.67 -6.15 11.95
CA ALA A 92 -2.15 -7.43 11.42
C ALA A 92 -2.86 -8.22 12.51
N SER A 93 -4.04 -8.77 12.18
CA SER A 93 -4.83 -9.62 13.09
C SER A 93 -4.50 -11.11 12.94
N ASN A 94 -3.84 -11.49 11.85
CA ASN A 94 -3.35 -12.84 11.62
C ASN A 94 -1.95 -12.79 11.01
N TYR A 95 -1.24 -13.92 11.07
CA TYR A 95 0.14 -14.07 10.63
C TYR A 95 0.28 -15.21 9.61
N GLU A 96 -0.73 -15.40 8.78
CA GLU A 96 -0.81 -16.55 7.87
C GLU A 96 -0.03 -16.35 6.56
N GLY A 97 0.30 -15.13 6.16
CA GLY A 97 1.10 -14.84 4.96
C GLY A 97 2.60 -14.97 5.19
N ASP A 98 3.36 -14.72 4.14
CA ASP A 98 4.84 -14.76 4.19
C ASP A 98 5.43 -13.37 4.39
N ARG A 99 4.83 -12.36 3.76
CA ARG A 99 5.25 -10.96 3.80
C ARG A 99 4.09 -10.06 4.14
N LEU A 100 4.41 -8.96 4.82
CA LEU A 100 3.48 -7.87 5.06
C LEU A 100 4.07 -6.60 4.45
N VAL A 101 3.28 -5.86 3.67
CA VAL A 101 3.63 -4.56 3.11
C VAL A 101 2.73 -3.51 3.72
N TRP A 102 3.33 -2.44 4.23
CA TRP A 102 2.59 -1.26 4.67
C TRP A 102 2.92 -0.09 3.77
N ILE A 103 1.87 0.61 3.31
CA ILE A 103 1.99 1.78 2.45
C ILE A 103 1.37 3.00 3.14
N LEU A 104 2.10 4.11 3.14
CA LEU A 104 1.59 5.41 3.54
C LEU A 104 1.38 6.28 2.32
N TYR A 105 0.16 6.78 2.17
CA TYR A 105 -0.24 7.74 1.14
C TYR A 105 -0.35 9.15 1.71
N ASP A 106 -0.25 10.15 0.85
CA ASP A 106 -0.77 11.48 1.14
C ASP A 106 -2.30 11.55 0.90
N LYS A 107 -2.89 12.71 1.12
CA LYS A 107 -4.33 12.91 0.92
C LYS A 107 -4.80 12.67 -0.53
N ASN A 108 -3.91 12.75 -1.50
CA ASN A 108 -4.19 12.55 -2.92
C ASN A 108 -3.87 11.14 -3.42
N TYR A 109 -3.67 10.19 -2.52
CA TYR A 109 -3.27 8.81 -2.83
C TYR A 109 -1.92 8.71 -3.53
N VAL A 110 -1.04 9.70 -3.34
CA VAL A 110 0.35 9.63 -3.79
C VAL A 110 1.14 8.87 -2.73
N MET A 111 1.81 7.81 -3.16
CA MET A 111 2.62 6.98 -2.25
C MET A 111 3.76 7.80 -1.68
N GLN A 112 3.88 7.84 -0.36
CA GLN A 112 4.95 8.52 0.34
C GLN A 112 6.05 7.55 0.76
N GLU A 113 5.67 6.38 1.25
CA GLU A 113 6.59 5.34 1.67
C GLU A 113 5.91 3.98 1.66
N ALA A 114 6.71 2.93 1.50
CA ALA A 114 6.27 1.54 1.59
C ALA A 114 7.36 0.69 2.25
N TRP A 115 6.94 -0.18 3.15
CA TRP A 115 7.82 -1.00 3.97
C TRP A 115 7.37 -2.44 3.97
N GLU A 116 8.33 -3.35 3.88
CA GLU A 116 8.09 -4.80 3.84
C GLU A 116 8.65 -5.47 5.08
N TRP A 117 7.90 -6.43 5.59
CA TRP A 117 8.29 -7.27 6.71
C TRP A 117 8.12 -8.74 6.33
N HIS A 118 9.05 -9.60 6.77
CA HIS A 118 8.74 -11.01 6.93
C HIS A 118 7.70 -11.12 8.04
N VAL A 119 6.63 -11.86 7.80
CA VAL A 119 5.53 -11.96 8.77
C VAL A 119 5.99 -12.47 10.11
N GLU A 120 6.93 -13.42 10.16
CA GLU A 120 7.46 -13.95 11.41
C GLU A 120 8.24 -12.89 12.20
N ASP A 121 9.07 -12.08 11.54
CA ASP A 121 9.81 -11.00 12.20
C ASP A 121 8.84 -9.92 12.70
N TYR A 122 7.81 -9.62 11.94
CA TYR A 122 6.75 -8.71 12.33
C TYR A 122 6.01 -9.21 13.58
N ARG A 123 5.64 -10.49 13.59
CA ARG A 123 5.00 -11.13 14.73
C ARG A 123 5.86 -11.03 15.98
N MET A 124 7.15 -11.38 15.88
CA MET A 124 8.09 -11.32 16.99
C MET A 124 8.25 -9.90 17.54
N ALA A 125 8.29 -8.91 16.66
CA ALA A 125 8.47 -7.52 17.05
C ALA A 125 7.20 -6.93 17.70
N PHE A 126 6.00 -7.29 17.26
CA PHE A 126 4.78 -6.53 17.55
C PHE A 126 3.63 -7.35 18.12
N GLU A 127 3.74 -8.66 18.25
CA GLU A 127 2.67 -9.51 18.76
C GLU A 127 2.07 -9.00 20.08
N ASN A 128 2.91 -8.54 20.99
CA ASN A 128 2.52 -8.04 22.31
C ASN A 128 2.29 -6.53 22.37
N LYS A 129 2.44 -5.83 21.24
CA LYS A 129 2.23 -4.39 21.16
C LYS A 129 0.80 -4.09 20.71
N LYS A 130 0.03 -3.37 21.52
CA LYS A 130 -1.39 -3.11 21.22
C LYS A 130 -1.60 -2.14 20.06
N ARG A 131 -0.73 -1.15 19.92
CA ARG A 131 -0.86 -0.08 18.92
C ARG A 131 0.46 0.10 18.20
N LEU A 132 0.39 0.24 16.88
CA LEU A 132 1.54 0.53 16.04
C LEU A 132 1.48 1.97 15.54
N SER A 133 2.65 2.53 15.32
CA SER A 133 2.85 3.84 14.69
C SER A 133 3.64 3.67 13.39
N PRO A 134 3.71 4.70 12.54
CA PRO A 134 4.58 4.65 11.36
C PRO A 134 6.04 4.28 11.67
N LYS A 135 6.57 4.73 12.80
CA LYS A 135 7.94 4.37 13.24
C LYS A 135 8.15 2.86 13.36
N ASP A 136 7.12 2.12 13.77
CA ASP A 136 7.20 0.67 13.92
C ASP A 136 7.42 0.00 12.56
N TYR A 137 6.61 0.36 11.57
CA TYR A 137 6.74 -0.19 10.21
C TYR A 137 8.07 0.19 9.54
N ARG A 138 8.61 1.36 9.84
CA ARG A 138 9.88 1.85 9.29
C ARG A 138 11.12 1.08 9.77
N LYS A 139 10.97 0.17 10.70
CA LYS A 139 12.03 -0.77 11.11
C LYS A 139 12.19 -1.95 10.16
N GLY A 140 11.28 -2.12 9.22
CA GLY A 140 11.33 -3.15 8.18
C GLY A 140 12.21 -2.78 7.00
N HIS A 141 12.03 -3.49 5.89
CA HIS A 141 12.72 -3.25 4.64
C HIS A 141 12.00 -2.17 3.83
N CYS A 142 12.72 -1.12 3.44
CA CYS A 142 12.16 -0.03 2.62
C CYS A 142 11.98 -0.49 1.17
N LEU A 143 10.72 -0.53 0.69
CA LEU A 143 10.41 -0.76 -0.71
C LEU A 143 10.39 0.54 -1.52
N TYR A 144 9.93 1.62 -0.90
CA TYR A 144 9.80 2.92 -1.54
C TYR A 144 9.82 4.04 -0.52
N HIS A 145 10.48 5.13 -0.86
CA HIS A 145 10.43 6.37 -0.09
C HIS A 145 10.50 7.55 -1.05
N ILE A 146 9.54 8.47 -0.99
CA ILE A 146 9.42 9.57 -1.96
C ILE A 146 10.64 10.48 -1.96
N ALA A 147 11.25 10.77 -0.82
CA ALA A 147 12.43 11.61 -0.73
C ALA A 147 13.63 11.00 -1.48
N LYS A 148 13.84 9.68 -1.36
CA LYS A 148 14.87 8.96 -2.09
C LYS A 148 14.58 8.94 -3.59
N HIS A 149 13.32 8.70 -3.96
CA HIS A 149 12.90 8.68 -5.37
C HIS A 149 13.15 10.01 -6.07
N VAL A 150 12.87 11.13 -5.42
CA VAL A 150 13.15 12.49 -5.95
C VAL A 150 14.65 12.70 -6.14
N LEU A 151 15.49 12.30 -5.19
CA LEU A 151 16.94 12.39 -5.31
C LEU A 151 17.47 11.56 -6.48
N ASP A 152 16.99 10.32 -6.63
CA ASP A 152 17.39 9.44 -7.74
C ASP A 152 17.01 10.05 -9.10
N LEU A 153 15.87 10.73 -9.20
CA LEU A 153 15.45 11.43 -10.41
C LEU A 153 16.32 12.66 -10.70
N GLU A 154 16.70 13.41 -9.68
CA GLU A 154 17.58 14.57 -9.82
C GLU A 154 18.97 14.14 -10.29
N GLU A 155 19.53 13.07 -9.73
CA GLU A 155 20.83 12.50 -10.16
C GLU A 155 20.75 11.98 -11.60
N ALA A 156 19.69 11.35 -12.01
CA ALA A 156 19.50 10.84 -13.37
C ALA A 156 19.36 11.95 -14.42
N SER A 157 18.98 13.17 -14.01
CA SER A 157 18.84 14.33 -14.90
C SER A 157 20.11 15.14 -15.10
N LEU A 158 21.17 14.85 -14.38
CA LEU A 158 22.49 15.47 -14.51
C LEU A 158 23.33 14.77 -15.59
#